data_055c040c398091844c5de9ad146845aa
#
_entry.id   055c040c398091844c5de9ad146845aa
#
_cell.length_a   1.000
_cell.length_b   1.000
_cell.length_c   1.000
_cell.angle_alpha   90.00
_cell.angle_beta   90.00
_cell.angle_gamma   90.00
#
_symmetry.space_group_name_H-M   'P 1'
#
loop_
_entity.id
_entity.type
_entity.pdbx_description
1 polymer ?
#
loop_
_entity_poly.entity_id
_entity_poly.type
_entity_poly.pdbx_seq_one_letter_code
_entity_poly.pdbx_strand_id
1 'polypeptide(L)'
;LSTTAQVRGAIGGINGGYEQEAIYIRINGTNISEVTLPEGHLRYWKHDGALYSDGKSDIGIIYGGRNGKAAIDTYKQHSAKYLLASAPTLIDDYNPLGETFVGNYTMEQLESFDYEDYRRHQGVRHPRTVVAVTEDKDLLLVTIDGRWAGKAEGMSAKEVTLFLKKHFNPQYALNMDGGGSTTMYVKGKGAAKTDVVNYPTDNGVFNHYGQRRVTT
;
A
#
# COMPACT_ATOMS: atom_id res chain seq x y z
N LEU A 1 -5.76 11.36 -6.80
CA LEU A 1 -6.01 10.13 -7.55
C LEU A 1 -7.08 10.33 -8.64
N SER A 2 -8.31 10.73 -8.27
CA SER A 2 -9.45 10.77 -9.20
C SER A 2 -9.18 11.60 -10.47
N THR A 3 -8.64 12.81 -10.34
CA THR A 3 -8.29 13.67 -11.49
C THR A 3 -7.32 12.97 -12.43
N THR A 4 -6.26 12.35 -11.91
CA THR A 4 -5.28 11.62 -12.74
C THR A 4 -5.93 10.43 -13.43
N ALA A 5 -6.75 9.65 -12.73
CA ALA A 5 -7.45 8.51 -13.27
C ALA A 5 -8.41 8.92 -14.40
N GLN A 6 -9.19 9.99 -14.22
CA GLN A 6 -10.09 10.53 -15.24
C GLN A 6 -9.34 11.00 -16.49
N VAL A 7 -8.28 11.80 -16.32
CA VAL A 7 -7.45 12.31 -17.43
C VAL A 7 -6.78 11.16 -18.21
N ARG A 8 -6.39 10.10 -17.53
CA ARG A 8 -5.78 8.91 -18.14
C ARG A 8 -6.78 7.89 -18.69
N GLY A 9 -8.08 8.13 -18.52
CA GLY A 9 -9.11 7.20 -18.96
C GLY A 9 -9.12 5.88 -18.20
N ALA A 10 -8.59 5.85 -16.97
CA ALA A 10 -8.55 4.63 -16.16
C ALA A 10 -9.96 4.15 -15.82
N ILE A 11 -10.14 2.83 -15.73
CA ILE A 11 -11.40 2.21 -15.28
C ILE A 11 -11.44 2.00 -13.76
N GLY A 12 -10.27 1.92 -13.12
CA GLY A 12 -10.10 1.81 -11.67
C GLY A 12 -8.71 2.23 -11.25
N GLY A 13 -8.52 2.47 -9.97
CA GLY A 13 -7.23 2.81 -9.40
C GLY A 13 -7.29 3.06 -7.91
N ILE A 14 -6.13 2.95 -7.27
CA ILE A 14 -5.92 3.28 -5.86
C ILE A 14 -4.73 4.25 -5.75
N ASN A 15 -4.53 4.85 -4.57
CA ASN A 15 -3.30 5.59 -4.29
C ASN A 15 -2.08 4.67 -4.33
N GLY A 16 -0.91 5.24 -4.59
CA GLY A 16 0.35 4.52 -4.71
C GLY A 16 1.07 4.28 -3.38
N GLY A 17 2.41 4.25 -3.44
CA GLY A 17 3.28 4.06 -2.30
C GLY A 17 3.48 5.31 -1.45
N TYR A 18 4.51 5.28 -0.61
CA TYR A 18 4.89 6.35 0.30
C TYR A 18 5.63 7.50 -0.40
N GLU A 19 6.26 8.37 0.39
CA GLU A 19 7.06 9.50 -0.10
C GLU A 19 8.21 9.02 -1.01
N GLN A 20 8.48 9.77 -2.07
CA GLN A 20 9.44 9.35 -3.11
C GLN A 20 10.84 9.04 -2.57
N GLU A 21 11.32 9.78 -1.57
CA GLU A 21 12.62 9.54 -0.94
C GLU A 21 12.71 8.23 -0.17
N ALA A 22 11.56 7.63 0.19
CA ALA A 22 11.47 6.40 0.98
C ALA A 22 11.26 5.14 0.11
N ILE A 23 10.90 5.29 -1.17
CA ILE A 23 10.52 4.17 -2.02
C ILE A 23 11.23 4.18 -3.37
N TYR A 24 11.29 3.00 -4.00
CA TYR A 24 11.80 2.85 -5.36
C TYR A 24 10.63 2.85 -6.37
N ILE A 25 10.75 3.68 -7.42
CA ILE A 25 9.73 3.79 -8.46
C ILE A 25 10.39 3.69 -9.84
N ARG A 26 9.89 2.78 -10.67
CA ARG A 26 10.23 2.68 -12.09
C ARG A 26 8.97 2.77 -12.94
N ILE A 27 8.98 3.60 -13.95
CA ILE A 27 7.88 3.77 -14.91
C ILE A 27 8.43 3.65 -16.31
N ASN A 28 7.88 2.72 -17.08
CA ASN A 28 8.26 2.45 -18.47
C ASN A 28 9.79 2.24 -18.65
N GLY A 29 10.41 1.52 -17.71
CA GLY A 29 11.84 1.23 -17.72
C GLY A 29 12.73 2.35 -17.16
N THR A 30 12.18 3.52 -16.87
CA THR A 30 12.93 4.66 -16.31
C THR A 30 12.75 4.72 -14.79
N ASN A 31 13.85 4.81 -14.05
CA ASN A 31 13.81 5.04 -12.61
C ASN A 31 13.37 6.47 -12.34
N ILE A 32 12.23 6.62 -11.69
CA ILE A 32 11.64 7.90 -11.30
C ILE A 32 12.08 8.31 -9.90
N SER A 33 12.18 7.34 -9.00
CA SER A 33 12.67 7.55 -7.63
C SER A 33 13.52 6.38 -7.18
N GLU A 34 14.53 6.70 -6.39
CA GLU A 34 15.33 5.74 -5.64
C GLU A 34 15.25 6.07 -4.15
N VAL A 35 15.44 5.07 -3.29
CA VAL A 35 15.50 5.30 -1.85
C VAL A 35 16.73 6.12 -1.52
N THR A 36 16.52 7.33 -1.02
CA THR A 36 17.59 8.27 -0.63
C THR A 36 17.73 8.43 0.88
N LEU A 37 16.77 7.89 1.65
CA LEU A 37 16.85 7.87 3.09
C LEU A 37 18.06 7.02 3.54
N PRO A 38 18.82 7.47 4.54
CA PRO A 38 19.93 6.67 5.07
C PRO A 38 19.40 5.43 5.79
N GLU A 39 20.19 4.36 5.75
CA GLU A 39 19.95 3.16 6.56
C GLU A 39 19.82 3.54 8.05
N GLY A 40 18.82 2.99 8.73
CA GLY A 40 18.47 3.35 10.11
C GLY A 40 17.56 4.57 10.25
N HIS A 41 17.22 5.29 9.18
CA HIS A 41 16.17 6.31 9.25
C HIS A 41 14.83 5.69 9.63
N LEU A 42 14.03 6.39 10.45
CA LEU A 42 12.77 5.88 10.98
C LEU A 42 11.78 5.40 9.90
N ARG A 43 11.82 5.97 8.70
CA ARG A 43 10.99 5.61 7.54
C ARG A 43 11.68 4.64 6.56
N TYR A 44 12.87 4.15 6.87
CA TYR A 44 13.63 3.27 5.95
C TYR A 44 12.94 1.93 5.65
N TRP A 45 12.03 1.49 6.51
CA TRP A 45 11.25 0.26 6.34
C TRP A 45 10.21 0.32 5.19
N LYS A 46 9.92 1.51 4.62
CA LYS A 46 8.80 1.75 3.68
C LYS A 46 8.99 1.14 2.28
N HIS A 47 10.00 0.32 2.05
CA HIS A 47 10.29 -0.31 0.76
C HIS A 47 10.68 -1.80 0.86
N ASP A 48 10.08 -2.55 1.79
CA ASP A 48 10.42 -3.97 1.97
C ASP A 48 9.86 -4.90 0.89
N GLY A 49 8.90 -4.43 0.10
CA GLY A 49 8.34 -5.12 -1.05
C GLY A 49 8.09 -4.18 -2.23
N ALA A 50 7.82 -4.76 -3.41
CA ALA A 50 7.48 -3.98 -4.59
C ALA A 50 6.49 -4.71 -5.50
N LEU A 51 5.44 -4.00 -5.92
CA LEU A 51 4.60 -4.40 -7.04
C LEU A 51 5.39 -4.20 -8.33
N TYR A 52 5.42 -5.19 -9.22
CA TYR A 52 6.02 -5.06 -10.55
C TYR A 52 5.04 -5.45 -11.66
N SER A 53 5.29 -4.92 -12.86
CA SER A 53 4.59 -5.33 -14.07
C SER A 53 5.46 -5.11 -15.30
N ASP A 54 5.30 -5.98 -16.31
CA ASP A 54 5.85 -5.77 -17.66
C ASP A 54 4.97 -4.86 -18.52
N GLY A 55 3.81 -4.45 -18.01
CA GLY A 55 2.79 -3.66 -18.70
C GLY A 55 1.90 -4.50 -19.63
N LYS A 56 1.92 -5.82 -19.51
CA LYS A 56 1.12 -6.77 -20.30
C LYS A 56 0.45 -7.81 -19.37
N SER A 57 1.07 -8.95 -19.21
CA SER A 57 0.53 -10.11 -18.49
C SER A 57 1.37 -10.53 -17.27
N ASP A 58 2.64 -10.11 -17.22
CA ASP A 58 3.48 -10.43 -16.06
C ASP A 58 3.32 -9.35 -15.00
N ILE A 59 2.70 -9.74 -13.90
CA ILE A 59 2.49 -8.92 -12.71
C ILE A 59 2.73 -9.76 -11.46
N GLY A 60 3.34 -9.16 -10.46
CA GLY A 60 3.61 -9.83 -9.20
C GLY A 60 4.14 -8.88 -8.15
N ILE A 61 4.47 -9.44 -7.00
CA ILE A 61 5.07 -8.69 -5.88
C ILE A 61 6.40 -9.36 -5.55
N ILE A 62 7.43 -8.52 -5.38
CA ILE A 62 8.75 -8.94 -4.92
C ILE A 62 8.81 -8.63 -3.42
N TYR A 63 9.16 -9.62 -2.62
CA TYR A 63 9.56 -9.40 -1.24
C TYR A 63 11.07 -9.22 -1.17
N GLY A 64 11.53 -8.02 -0.86
CA GLY A 64 12.95 -7.69 -0.72
C GLY A 64 13.50 -7.89 0.68
N GLY A 65 12.64 -8.13 1.66
CA GLY A 65 13.00 -8.27 3.06
C GLY A 65 13.19 -6.93 3.80
N ARG A 66 13.18 -7.01 5.11
CA ARG A 66 13.30 -5.84 6.01
C ARG A 66 14.63 -5.09 5.91
N ASN A 67 15.68 -5.72 5.44
CA ASN A 67 17.01 -5.13 5.35
C ASN A 67 17.16 -4.39 4.02
N GLY A 68 16.44 -3.31 3.91
CA GLY A 68 16.32 -2.34 2.83
C GLY A 68 17.31 -2.38 1.67
N LYS A 69 18.61 -2.53 1.92
CA LYS A 69 19.63 -2.55 0.85
C LYS A 69 19.45 -3.74 -0.10
N ALA A 70 19.20 -4.93 0.42
CA ALA A 70 18.97 -6.12 -0.41
C ALA A 70 17.72 -5.95 -1.27
N ALA A 71 16.66 -5.33 -0.75
CA ALA A 71 15.47 -4.98 -1.50
C ALA A 71 15.78 -4.05 -2.66
N ILE A 72 16.52 -2.96 -2.42
CA ILE A 72 16.89 -1.97 -3.44
C ILE A 72 17.70 -2.62 -4.56
N ASP A 73 18.68 -3.47 -4.24
CA ASP A 73 19.48 -4.18 -5.23
C ASP A 73 18.64 -5.13 -6.07
N THR A 74 17.67 -5.83 -5.45
CA THR A 74 16.71 -6.68 -6.15
C THR A 74 15.87 -5.86 -7.13
N TYR A 75 15.37 -4.69 -6.72
CA TYR A 75 14.56 -3.82 -7.59
C TYR A 75 15.38 -3.27 -8.77
N LYS A 76 16.64 -2.88 -8.55
CA LYS A 76 17.55 -2.41 -9.61
C LYS A 76 17.81 -3.49 -10.66
N GLN A 77 17.97 -4.73 -10.25
CA GLN A 77 18.25 -5.87 -11.12
C GLN A 77 17.02 -6.43 -11.82
N HIS A 78 15.81 -6.13 -11.33
CA HIS A 78 14.58 -6.65 -11.90
C HIS A 78 14.29 -6.05 -13.28
N SER A 79 13.89 -6.89 -14.26
CA SER A 79 13.70 -6.50 -15.65
C SER A 79 12.36 -5.82 -15.95
N ALA A 80 11.42 -5.80 -15.01
CA ALA A 80 10.08 -5.23 -15.20
C ALA A 80 10.14 -3.74 -15.55
N LYS A 81 9.27 -3.31 -16.47
CA LYS A 81 9.15 -1.91 -16.88
C LYS A 81 8.54 -1.01 -15.82
N TYR A 82 7.67 -1.55 -15.01
CA TYR A 82 6.98 -0.85 -13.94
C TYR A 82 7.32 -1.51 -12.62
N LEU A 83 7.67 -0.72 -11.62
CA LEU A 83 7.97 -1.17 -10.28
C LEU A 83 7.62 -0.08 -9.30
N LEU A 84 6.86 -0.42 -8.27
CA LEU A 84 6.45 0.48 -7.20
C LEU A 84 6.70 -0.19 -5.85
N ALA A 85 7.75 0.25 -5.17
CA ALA A 85 8.03 -0.24 -3.83
C ALA A 85 7.05 0.32 -2.80
N SER A 86 6.80 -0.46 -1.77
CA SER A 86 5.98 -0.10 -0.61
C SER A 86 6.25 -1.06 0.56
N ALA A 87 5.49 -0.93 1.64
CA ALA A 87 5.61 -1.78 2.84
C ALA A 87 4.37 -1.67 3.76
N PRO A 88 4.16 -2.66 4.62
CA PRO A 88 4.85 -3.95 4.66
C PRO A 88 4.34 -4.91 3.59
N THR A 89 5.18 -5.85 3.18
CA THR A 89 4.71 -7.05 2.48
C THR A 89 3.88 -7.88 3.46
N LEU A 90 2.65 -8.20 3.08
CA LEU A 90 1.69 -8.89 3.95
C LEU A 90 1.72 -10.40 3.72
N ILE A 91 1.81 -10.81 2.46
CA ILE A 91 1.82 -12.22 2.03
C ILE A 91 2.87 -12.38 0.96
N ASP A 92 3.73 -13.40 1.10
CA ASP A 92 4.73 -13.81 0.13
C ASP A 92 4.61 -15.32 -0.10
N ASP A 93 4.32 -15.70 -1.34
CA ASP A 93 4.05 -17.06 -1.77
C ASP A 93 3.12 -17.82 -0.79
N TYR A 94 1.94 -17.26 -0.58
CA TYR A 94 0.91 -17.72 0.38
C TYR A 94 1.30 -17.62 1.87
N ASN A 95 2.53 -17.23 2.21
CA ASN A 95 2.98 -17.12 3.59
C ASN A 95 2.66 -15.75 4.18
N PRO A 96 1.87 -15.67 5.26
CA PRO A 96 1.58 -14.41 5.93
C PRO A 96 2.84 -13.82 6.56
N LEU A 97 3.28 -12.65 6.10
CA LEU A 97 4.42 -11.92 6.66
C LEU A 97 3.99 -10.79 7.60
N GLY A 98 2.82 -10.21 7.39
CA GLY A 98 2.28 -9.13 8.21
C GLY A 98 2.16 -9.50 9.70
N GLU A 99 1.94 -10.77 10.04
CA GLU A 99 1.89 -11.25 11.42
C GLU A 99 3.25 -11.23 12.13
N THR A 100 4.35 -11.25 11.38
CA THR A 100 5.71 -11.31 11.94
C THR A 100 6.32 -9.94 12.19
N PHE A 101 5.73 -8.87 11.65
CA PHE A 101 6.29 -7.53 11.76
C PHE A 101 6.01 -6.86 13.11
N VAL A 102 4.87 -7.13 13.68
CA VAL A 102 4.45 -6.58 14.97
C VAL A 102 4.50 -7.69 16.02
N GLY A 103 5.40 -7.56 16.98
CA GLY A 103 5.48 -8.47 18.09
C GLY A 103 4.26 -8.35 19.02
N ASN A 104 4.35 -8.93 20.21
CA ASN A 104 3.30 -8.87 21.24
C ASN A 104 3.31 -7.52 21.96
N TYR A 105 2.78 -6.48 21.33
CA TYR A 105 2.60 -5.16 21.92
C TYR A 105 1.14 -4.94 22.31
N THR A 106 0.93 -4.27 23.47
CA THR A 106 -0.39 -3.72 23.80
C THR A 106 -0.69 -2.51 22.90
N MET A 107 -1.96 -2.09 22.80
CA MET A 107 -2.32 -0.90 22.05
C MET A 107 -1.63 0.35 22.62
N GLU A 108 -1.57 0.48 23.95
CA GLU A 108 -0.86 1.58 24.61
C GLU A 108 0.62 1.64 24.25
N GLN A 109 1.29 0.49 24.22
CA GLN A 109 2.70 0.42 23.76
C GLN A 109 2.85 0.81 22.29
N LEU A 110 1.95 0.35 21.41
CA LEU A 110 1.97 0.70 19.98
C LEU A 110 1.77 2.21 19.79
N GLU A 111 0.84 2.82 20.50
CA GLU A 111 0.55 4.24 20.42
C GLU A 111 1.65 5.14 21.02
N SER A 112 2.48 4.59 21.91
CA SER A 112 3.63 5.30 22.48
C SER A 112 4.82 5.43 21.52
N PHE A 113 4.91 4.59 20.49
CA PHE A 113 5.96 4.73 19.48
C PHE A 113 5.73 5.97 18.60
N ASP A 114 6.82 6.44 17.95
CA ASP A 114 6.71 7.48 16.95
C ASP A 114 5.69 7.11 15.85
N TYR A 115 5.02 8.12 15.29
CA TYR A 115 4.01 7.90 14.25
C TYR A 115 4.56 7.15 13.04
N GLU A 116 5.83 7.37 12.70
CA GLU A 116 6.52 6.75 11.56
C GLU A 116 7.18 5.41 11.91
N ASP A 117 7.12 4.98 13.18
CA ASP A 117 7.65 3.68 13.59
C ASP A 117 6.83 2.54 12.97
N TYR A 118 7.53 1.58 12.36
CA TYR A 118 6.86 0.45 11.69
C TYR A 118 5.95 -0.35 12.63
N ARG A 119 6.30 -0.46 13.91
CA ARG A 119 5.50 -1.19 14.91
C ARG A 119 4.15 -0.53 15.12
N ARG A 120 4.15 0.78 15.31
CA ARG A 120 2.92 1.57 15.42
C ARG A 120 2.13 1.51 14.12
N HIS A 121 2.78 1.79 12.98
CA HIS A 121 2.13 1.82 11.68
C HIS A 121 1.43 0.49 11.35
N GLN A 122 2.05 -0.63 11.68
CA GLN A 122 1.51 -1.95 11.36
C GLN A 122 0.54 -2.48 12.40
N GLY A 123 0.76 -2.16 13.68
CA GLY A 123 -0.02 -2.67 14.79
C GLY A 123 -1.34 -1.94 15.04
N VAL A 124 -1.37 -0.63 14.81
CA VAL A 124 -2.58 0.18 15.03
C VAL A 124 -3.54 0.08 13.84
N ARG A 125 -4.84 0.15 14.11
CA ARG A 125 -5.86 0.20 13.06
C ARG A 125 -5.84 1.54 12.35
N HIS A 126 -5.71 1.49 11.02
CA HIS A 126 -5.70 2.64 10.12
C HIS A 126 -6.51 2.36 8.86
N PRO A 127 -6.91 3.40 8.09
CA PRO A 127 -7.25 3.20 6.69
C PRO A 127 -6.08 2.54 5.97
N ARG A 128 -6.36 1.53 5.14
CA ARG A 128 -5.33 0.78 4.42
C ARG A 128 -5.61 0.76 2.93
N THR A 129 -4.54 0.78 2.17
CA THR A 129 -4.55 0.49 0.74
C THR A 129 -3.65 -0.72 0.52
N VAL A 130 -4.14 -1.71 -0.23
CA VAL A 130 -3.42 -2.96 -0.46
C VAL A 130 -3.55 -3.36 -1.92
N VAL A 131 -2.46 -3.87 -2.48
CA VAL A 131 -2.47 -4.63 -3.73
C VAL A 131 -2.19 -6.09 -3.41
N ALA A 132 -2.91 -6.99 -4.07
CA ALA A 132 -2.63 -8.40 -3.97
C ALA A 132 -2.69 -9.07 -5.35
N VAL A 133 -1.93 -10.14 -5.52
CA VAL A 133 -1.84 -10.88 -6.78
C VAL A 133 -2.20 -12.33 -6.52
N THR A 134 -3.15 -12.87 -7.28
CA THR A 134 -3.56 -14.26 -7.21
C THR A 134 -2.62 -15.16 -8.01
N GLU A 135 -2.80 -16.48 -7.91
CA GLU A 135 -2.09 -17.46 -8.72
C GLU A 135 -2.34 -17.25 -10.22
N ASP A 136 -3.57 -16.90 -10.58
CA ASP A 136 -3.98 -16.63 -11.97
C ASP A 136 -3.53 -15.25 -12.48
N LYS A 137 -2.71 -14.53 -11.70
CA LYS A 137 -2.23 -13.18 -12.02
C LYS A 137 -3.32 -12.10 -12.02
N ASP A 138 -4.44 -12.34 -11.38
CA ASP A 138 -5.42 -11.29 -11.13
C ASP A 138 -4.89 -10.30 -10.09
N LEU A 139 -5.05 -9.01 -10.40
CA LEU A 139 -4.68 -7.92 -9.50
C LEU A 139 -5.89 -7.51 -8.65
N LEU A 140 -5.79 -7.71 -7.35
CA LEU A 140 -6.76 -7.22 -6.37
C LEU A 140 -6.33 -5.83 -5.88
N LEU A 141 -7.20 -4.84 -6.03
CA LEU A 141 -7.05 -3.51 -5.45
C LEU A 141 -7.99 -3.42 -4.25
N VAL A 142 -7.46 -3.18 -3.07
CA VAL A 142 -8.25 -3.20 -1.82
C VAL A 142 -8.03 -1.92 -1.05
N THR A 143 -9.12 -1.28 -0.62
CA THR A 143 -9.09 -0.19 0.35
C THR A 143 -9.92 -0.54 1.57
N ILE A 144 -9.42 -0.21 2.74
CA ILE A 144 -10.10 -0.35 4.02
C ILE A 144 -10.26 1.05 4.60
N ASP A 145 -11.51 1.47 4.78
CA ASP A 145 -11.79 2.75 5.44
C ASP A 145 -11.46 2.68 6.93
N GLY A 146 -11.06 3.81 7.51
CA GLY A 146 -10.70 3.89 8.91
C GLY A 146 -10.78 5.31 9.45
N ARG A 147 -10.44 5.48 10.74
CA ARG A 147 -10.51 6.76 11.45
C ARG A 147 -11.92 7.36 11.55
N TRP A 148 -12.96 6.56 11.36
CA TRP A 148 -14.35 6.94 11.46
C TRP A 148 -14.98 6.19 12.63
N ALA A 149 -14.89 6.77 13.84
CA ALA A 149 -15.39 6.15 15.07
C ALA A 149 -16.84 5.67 14.92
N GLY A 150 -17.09 4.42 15.28
CA GLY A 150 -18.40 3.78 15.19
C GLY A 150 -18.91 3.50 13.78
N LYS A 151 -18.11 3.77 12.73
CA LYS A 151 -18.45 3.51 11.33
C LYS A 151 -17.43 2.64 10.61
N ALA A 152 -16.16 3.05 10.64
CA ALA A 152 -15.06 2.32 10.04
C ALA A 152 -13.77 2.61 10.85
N GLU A 153 -13.33 1.63 11.61
CA GLU A 153 -12.18 1.80 12.52
C GLU A 153 -10.83 1.60 11.79
N GLY A 154 -10.84 0.98 10.64
CA GLY A 154 -9.64 0.54 9.94
C GLY A 154 -9.20 -0.87 10.35
N MET A 155 -8.03 -1.26 9.86
CA MET A 155 -7.42 -2.55 10.20
C MET A 155 -5.93 -2.39 10.47
N SER A 156 -5.39 -3.22 11.39
CA SER A 156 -3.95 -3.46 11.53
C SER A 156 -3.43 -4.29 10.33
N ALA A 157 -2.12 -4.34 10.13
CA ALA A 157 -1.52 -5.18 9.09
C ALA A 157 -1.89 -6.67 9.26
N LYS A 158 -1.91 -7.15 10.51
CA LYS A 158 -2.33 -8.53 10.83
C LYS A 158 -3.79 -8.79 10.43
N GLU A 159 -4.71 -7.91 10.80
CA GLU A 159 -6.14 -8.07 10.46
C GLU A 159 -6.36 -8.09 8.95
N VAL A 160 -5.68 -7.22 8.19
CA VAL A 160 -5.73 -7.22 6.73
C VAL A 160 -5.19 -8.52 6.15
N THR A 161 -4.05 -8.99 6.65
CA THR A 161 -3.45 -10.25 6.20
C THR A 161 -4.40 -11.43 6.40
N LEU A 162 -5.01 -11.54 7.59
CA LEU A 162 -5.98 -12.59 7.88
C LEU A 162 -7.25 -12.47 7.03
N PHE A 163 -7.73 -11.26 6.80
CA PHE A 163 -8.86 -11.00 5.92
C PHE A 163 -8.58 -11.46 4.49
N LEU A 164 -7.43 -11.08 3.93
CA LEU A 164 -7.02 -11.48 2.58
C LEU A 164 -6.87 -13.00 2.46
N LYS A 165 -6.21 -13.65 3.42
CA LYS A 165 -6.07 -15.11 3.46
C LYS A 165 -7.42 -15.81 3.48
N LYS A 166 -8.34 -15.35 4.30
CA LYS A 166 -9.66 -15.98 4.48
C LYS A 166 -10.55 -15.86 3.24
N HIS A 167 -10.54 -14.71 2.57
CA HIS A 167 -11.54 -14.38 1.56
C HIS A 167 -11.04 -14.52 0.12
N PHE A 168 -9.74 -14.34 -0.12
CA PHE A 168 -9.14 -14.32 -1.45
C PHE A 168 -7.97 -15.28 -1.61
N ASN A 169 -7.31 -15.64 -0.51
CA ASN A 169 -6.09 -16.47 -0.50
C ASN A 169 -5.08 -16.11 -1.60
N PRO A 170 -4.69 -14.83 -1.75
CA PRO A 170 -3.79 -14.42 -2.80
C PRO A 170 -2.40 -15.03 -2.59
N GLN A 171 -1.65 -15.20 -3.69
CA GLN A 171 -0.26 -15.65 -3.63
C GLN A 171 0.63 -14.57 -2.99
N TYR A 172 0.40 -13.30 -3.36
CA TYR A 172 1.16 -12.16 -2.85
C TYR A 172 0.25 -11.04 -2.39
N ALA A 173 0.66 -10.29 -1.36
CA ALA A 173 -0.02 -9.06 -0.96
C ALA A 173 0.97 -8.02 -0.38
N LEU A 174 0.81 -6.76 -0.78
CA LEU A 174 1.63 -5.63 -0.38
C LEU A 174 0.75 -4.48 0.09
N ASN A 175 1.03 -3.97 1.29
CA ASN A 175 0.41 -2.74 1.77
C ASN A 175 1.04 -1.54 1.06
N MET A 176 0.20 -0.63 0.60
CA MET A 176 0.56 0.65 0.00
C MET A 176 0.47 1.76 1.04
N ASP A 177 0.68 3.03 0.64
CA ASP A 177 0.43 4.14 1.56
C ASP A 177 -1.04 4.14 2.01
N GLY A 178 -1.23 4.37 3.29
CA GLY A 178 -2.51 4.29 3.97
C GLY A 178 -2.97 5.60 4.58
N GLY A 179 -3.77 5.49 5.65
CA GLY A 179 -4.24 6.67 6.38
C GLY A 179 -5.03 7.62 5.49
N GLY A 180 -4.67 8.91 5.50
CA GLY A 180 -5.33 9.94 4.69
C GLY A 180 -5.16 9.77 3.18
N SER A 181 -4.16 8.99 2.73
CA SER A 181 -3.95 8.72 1.32
C SER A 181 -4.90 7.65 0.76
N THR A 182 -5.48 6.80 1.62
CA THR A 182 -6.35 5.70 1.20
C THR A 182 -7.52 6.18 0.36
N THR A 183 -7.44 5.91 -0.94
CA THR A 183 -8.46 6.34 -1.91
C THR A 183 -8.59 5.32 -3.02
N MET A 184 -9.84 4.97 -3.38
CA MET A 184 -10.16 4.11 -4.52
C MET A 184 -11.06 4.86 -5.51
N TYR A 185 -10.66 4.85 -6.75
CA TYR A 185 -11.40 5.35 -7.89
C TYR A 185 -11.97 4.17 -8.69
N VAL A 186 -13.25 4.22 -9.04
CA VAL A 186 -13.88 3.27 -9.98
C VAL A 186 -14.79 4.05 -10.91
N LYS A 187 -14.45 4.10 -12.20
CA LYS A 187 -15.15 4.88 -13.22
C LYS A 187 -16.66 4.60 -13.22
N GLY A 188 -17.44 5.67 -13.12
CA GLY A 188 -18.90 5.60 -13.10
C GLY A 188 -19.50 5.06 -11.80
N LYS A 189 -18.71 4.94 -10.72
CA LYS A 189 -19.14 4.51 -9.38
C LYS A 189 -18.80 5.55 -8.32
N GLY A 190 -19.42 5.45 -7.15
CA GLY A 190 -19.14 6.34 -6.03
C GLY A 190 -19.62 7.78 -6.25
N ALA A 191 -18.81 8.77 -5.86
CA ALA A 191 -19.20 10.19 -5.93
C ALA A 191 -19.27 10.70 -7.37
N ALA A 192 -20.37 11.36 -7.74
CA ALA A 192 -20.69 11.77 -9.11
C ALA A 192 -19.62 12.61 -9.84
N LYS A 193 -18.78 13.36 -9.10
CA LYS A 193 -17.72 14.22 -9.69
C LYS A 193 -16.36 13.55 -9.73
N THR A 194 -16.11 12.59 -8.85
CA THR A 194 -14.76 12.06 -8.59
C THR A 194 -14.64 10.57 -8.83
N ASP A 195 -15.77 9.85 -8.93
CA ASP A 195 -15.81 8.39 -9.01
C ASP A 195 -15.06 7.69 -7.84
N VAL A 196 -14.89 8.38 -6.71
CA VAL A 196 -14.30 7.82 -5.49
C VAL A 196 -15.34 7.00 -4.77
N VAL A 197 -15.00 5.74 -4.44
CA VAL A 197 -15.95 4.77 -3.89
C VAL A 197 -15.79 4.51 -2.40
N ASN A 198 -14.62 4.79 -1.83
CA ASN A 198 -14.35 4.68 -0.39
C ASN A 198 -14.57 6.03 0.34
N TYR A 199 -14.28 6.09 1.64
CA TYR A 199 -14.49 7.27 2.50
C TYR A 199 -13.15 7.84 2.98
N PRO A 200 -12.40 8.59 2.13
CA PRO A 200 -11.12 9.19 2.51
C PRO A 200 -11.27 10.21 3.62
N THR A 201 -10.22 10.42 4.42
CA THR A 201 -10.32 11.11 5.72
C THR A 201 -9.85 12.56 5.76
N ASP A 202 -9.23 13.09 4.71
CA ASP A 202 -8.55 14.39 4.80
C ASP A 202 -9.47 15.62 4.93
N ASN A 203 -10.75 15.49 4.56
CA ASN A 203 -11.71 16.59 4.78
C ASN A 203 -12.45 16.51 6.13
N GLY A 204 -12.17 15.49 6.96
CA GLY A 204 -12.81 15.30 8.26
C GLY A 204 -14.31 14.98 8.21
N VAL A 205 -14.87 14.68 7.02
CA VAL A 205 -16.28 14.37 6.81
C VAL A 205 -16.46 12.99 6.23
N PHE A 206 -17.38 12.20 6.80
CA PHE A 206 -17.68 10.85 6.30
C PHE A 206 -18.42 10.90 4.97
N ASN A 207 -17.67 11.13 3.90
CA ASN A 207 -18.13 11.18 2.52
C ASN A 207 -17.02 10.77 1.56
N HIS A 208 -17.30 10.78 0.24
CA HIS A 208 -16.36 10.35 -0.80
C HIS A 208 -15.42 11.47 -1.32
N TYR A 209 -15.38 12.65 -0.67
CA TYR A 209 -14.66 13.82 -1.19
C TYR A 209 -13.36 14.13 -0.43
N GLY A 210 -13.02 13.34 0.59
CA GLY A 210 -11.86 13.54 1.45
C GLY A 210 -10.53 13.02 0.88
N GLN A 211 -10.40 12.86 -0.43
CA GLN A 211 -9.15 12.36 -1.02
C GLN A 211 -7.99 13.34 -0.83
N ARG A 212 -6.85 12.81 -0.40
CA ARG A 212 -5.61 13.57 -0.27
C ARG A 212 -4.98 13.83 -1.64
N ARG A 213 -4.33 14.98 -1.79
CA ARG A 213 -3.41 15.22 -2.89
C ARG A 213 -2.10 14.46 -2.60
N VAL A 214 -1.81 13.45 -3.40
CA VAL A 214 -0.60 12.62 -3.28
C VAL A 214 0.30 12.82 -4.49
N THR A 215 1.59 12.61 -4.31
CA THR A 215 2.63 12.79 -5.35
C THR A 215 3.10 11.48 -5.96
N THR A 216 2.63 10.34 -5.44
CA THR A 216 2.95 8.99 -5.93
C THR A 216 1.71 8.23 -6.37
#